data_1ee6be93108f44ca792d2ce998e7660c
#
_entry.id   1ee6be93108f44ca792d2ce998e7660c
#
_cell.length_a   1.000
_cell.length_b   1.000
_cell.length_c   1.000
_cell.angle_alpha   90.00
_cell.angle_beta   90.00
_cell.angle_gamma   90.00
#
_symmetry.space_group_name_H-M   'P 1'
#
loop_
_entity.id
_entity.type
_entity.pdbx_description
1 polymer ?
#
loop_
_entity_poly.entity_id
_entity_poly.type
_entity_poly.pdbx_seq_one_letter_code
_entity_poly.pdbx_strand_id
1 'polypeptide(L)'
;GLGAGDLGPLAMTAILGGAYSGSNYTRENISWPAQAKPVVGKNYTLTQSVTVGANNLDAAIVKSLAAGDTVTVVGLSAGALVVDEEIRRLDAAPTSPDKSKLTFVVIADSSRSNFNKNRYDATIGYQYRVPVESKYNVKVVTGQYDGYADFPDRPNPTAITNAIIGAQVVHIPSMLAPLSAVPAANITVRTNPKGGVTTSYLVPTKTLPLVTLNPKLASQAAALRKTIDSAYIRNDPKTIAAATTVAGSQPSLAPAPAEVVTPVRATVPRAGAAKAAAAARSSSSAR
;
A
#
# COMPACT_ATOMS: atom_id res chain seq x y z
N GLY A 1 8.22 -4.81 -3.47
CA GLY A 1 8.60 -5.71 -2.37
C GLY A 1 10.10 -5.92 -2.30
N LEU A 2 10.57 -6.68 -1.31
CA LEU A 2 12.01 -7.02 -1.18
C LEU A 2 12.50 -7.76 -2.43
N GLY A 3 13.71 -7.42 -2.88
CA GLY A 3 14.35 -8.04 -4.04
C GLY A 3 13.70 -7.75 -5.39
N ALA A 4 12.57 -7.08 -5.40
CA ALA A 4 11.93 -6.63 -6.63
C ALA A 4 12.53 -5.29 -7.03
N GLY A 5 12.89 -5.16 -8.29
CA GLY A 5 13.16 -3.85 -8.90
C GLY A 5 11.89 -3.01 -9.01
N ASP A 6 11.96 -1.95 -9.79
CA ASP A 6 10.81 -1.10 -10.08
C ASP A 6 9.69 -1.91 -10.75
N LEU A 7 8.46 -1.59 -10.41
CA LEU A 7 7.30 -2.19 -11.07
C LEU A 7 7.21 -1.65 -12.50
N GLY A 8 7.11 -2.54 -13.46
CA GLY A 8 6.81 -2.13 -14.83
C GLY A 8 5.40 -1.50 -14.93
N PRO A 9 5.13 -0.69 -15.98
CA PRO A 9 3.85 0.00 -16.15
C PRO A 9 2.63 -0.91 -16.04
N LEU A 10 2.70 -2.11 -16.61
CA LEU A 10 1.62 -3.10 -16.55
C LEU A 10 1.36 -3.59 -15.12
N ALA A 11 2.42 -3.85 -14.34
CA ALA A 11 2.27 -4.28 -12.95
C ALA A 11 1.67 -3.16 -12.09
N MET A 12 2.07 -1.91 -12.29
CA MET A 12 1.47 -0.77 -11.58
C MET A 12 -0.03 -0.60 -11.88
N THR A 13 -0.45 -0.84 -13.12
CA THR A 13 -1.87 -0.76 -13.49
C THR A 13 -2.71 -1.90 -12.93
N ALA A 14 -2.11 -3.05 -12.62
CA ALA A 14 -2.82 -4.23 -12.11
C ALA A 14 -3.11 -4.18 -10.58
N ILE A 15 -2.45 -3.29 -9.84
CA ILE A 15 -2.60 -3.19 -8.37
C ILE A 15 -4.07 -2.93 -8.00
N LEU A 16 -4.55 -3.69 -7.00
CA LEU A 16 -5.92 -3.62 -6.48
C LEU A 16 -6.99 -3.74 -7.56
N GLY A 17 -6.77 -4.66 -8.52
CA GLY A 17 -7.69 -4.90 -9.62
C GLY A 17 -7.82 -3.72 -10.59
N GLY A 18 -6.77 -2.94 -10.74
CA GLY A 18 -6.75 -1.80 -11.62
C GLY A 18 -7.27 -0.50 -11.01
N ALA A 19 -7.31 -0.39 -9.68
CA ALA A 19 -7.81 0.80 -8.98
C ALA A 19 -7.15 2.12 -9.42
N TYR A 20 -5.93 2.05 -9.95
CA TYR A 20 -5.15 3.20 -10.40
C TYR A 20 -4.74 3.09 -11.89
N SER A 21 -5.52 2.36 -12.70
CA SER A 21 -5.21 2.13 -14.12
C SER A 21 -5.68 3.25 -15.06
N GLY A 22 -6.57 4.14 -14.60
CA GLY A 22 -7.16 5.21 -15.42
C GLY A 22 -6.12 6.16 -16.03
N SER A 23 -6.48 6.80 -17.13
CA SER A 23 -5.65 7.78 -17.85
C SER A 23 -5.43 9.10 -17.06
N ASN A 24 -6.25 9.34 -16.05
CA ASN A 24 -6.12 10.47 -15.13
C ASN A 24 -5.01 10.29 -14.08
N TYR A 25 -4.36 9.11 -14.03
CA TYR A 25 -3.25 8.85 -13.12
C TYR A 25 -1.91 8.91 -13.86
N THR A 26 -1.00 9.74 -13.38
CA THR A 26 0.44 9.63 -13.64
C THR A 26 1.04 8.72 -12.59
N ARG A 27 1.71 7.65 -13.00
CA ARG A 27 2.30 6.63 -12.12
C ARG A 27 3.81 6.75 -12.13
N GLU A 28 4.40 6.87 -10.94
CA GLU A 28 5.85 6.97 -10.76
C GLU A 28 6.31 5.90 -9.77
N ASN A 29 7.39 5.18 -10.10
CA ASN A 29 8.09 4.31 -9.15
C ASN A 29 9.00 5.12 -8.26
N ILE A 30 8.94 4.88 -6.95
CA ILE A 30 9.90 5.42 -6.01
C ILE A 30 11.04 4.43 -5.86
N SER A 31 12.20 4.79 -6.40
CA SER A 31 13.39 3.93 -6.33
C SER A 31 13.89 3.81 -4.89
N TRP A 32 14.22 2.59 -4.48
CA TRP A 32 14.79 2.29 -3.18
C TRP A 32 15.57 0.97 -3.24
N PRO A 33 16.52 0.68 -2.32
CA PRO A 33 17.36 -0.50 -2.40
C PRO A 33 16.59 -1.83 -2.40
N ALA A 34 15.43 -1.90 -1.76
CA ALA A 34 14.59 -3.11 -1.61
C ALA A 34 15.37 -4.31 -1.06
N GLN A 35 16.36 -4.07 -0.20
CA GLN A 35 17.23 -5.09 0.40
C GLN A 35 16.95 -5.27 1.88
N ALA A 36 17.28 -6.46 2.38
CA ALA A 36 17.23 -6.85 3.78
C ALA A 36 18.34 -7.89 4.02
N LYS A 37 19.60 -7.45 3.97
CA LYS A 37 20.75 -8.36 4.14
C LYS A 37 20.70 -9.10 5.47
N PRO A 38 21.15 -10.35 5.54
CA PRO A 38 21.72 -11.16 4.45
C PRO A 38 20.65 -11.91 3.63
N VAL A 39 19.35 -11.81 3.98
CA VAL A 39 18.25 -12.59 3.40
C VAL A 39 17.97 -12.16 1.95
N VAL A 40 17.94 -10.85 1.72
CA VAL A 40 17.75 -10.27 0.38
C VAL A 40 18.79 -9.18 0.15
N GLY A 41 19.65 -9.37 -0.83
CA GLY A 41 20.75 -8.44 -1.14
C GLY A 41 21.92 -8.54 -0.15
N LYS A 42 22.97 -7.75 -0.41
CA LYS A 42 24.23 -7.83 0.35
C LYS A 42 24.62 -6.51 1.02
N ASN A 43 24.05 -5.38 0.59
CA ASN A 43 24.56 -4.06 0.94
C ASN A 43 23.78 -3.38 2.07
N TYR A 44 22.46 -3.53 2.09
CA TYR A 44 21.60 -2.76 2.99
C TYR A 44 20.84 -3.67 3.95
N THR A 45 20.78 -3.29 5.23
CA THR A 45 19.75 -3.81 6.17
C THR A 45 18.38 -3.32 5.72
N LEU A 46 17.31 -3.90 6.24
CA LEU A 46 15.96 -3.40 5.91
C LEU A 46 15.76 -1.97 6.42
N THR A 47 16.29 -1.62 7.60
CA THR A 47 16.26 -0.23 8.12
C THR A 47 16.91 0.74 7.14
N GLN A 48 18.10 0.43 6.64
CA GLN A 48 18.79 1.29 5.68
C GLN A 48 17.99 1.42 4.38
N SER A 49 17.44 0.33 3.87
CA SER A 49 16.60 0.32 2.66
C SER A 49 15.35 1.19 2.84
N VAL A 50 14.63 1.05 3.95
CA VAL A 50 13.44 1.84 4.27
C VAL A 50 13.79 3.32 4.39
N THR A 51 14.91 3.66 5.05
CA THR A 51 15.36 5.05 5.19
C THR A 51 15.60 5.72 3.83
N VAL A 52 16.32 5.03 2.92
CA VAL A 52 16.54 5.54 1.54
C VAL A 52 15.21 5.68 0.80
N GLY A 53 14.33 4.68 0.91
CA GLY A 53 13.02 4.72 0.28
C GLY A 53 12.15 5.88 0.77
N ALA A 54 12.13 6.13 2.07
CA ALA A 54 11.37 7.24 2.64
C ALA A 54 11.93 8.61 2.22
N ASN A 55 13.27 8.77 2.12
CA ASN A 55 13.86 10.00 1.61
C ASN A 55 13.44 10.29 0.15
N ASN A 56 13.46 9.26 -0.69
CA ASN A 56 13.08 9.40 -2.09
C ASN A 56 11.57 9.63 -2.24
N LEU A 57 10.76 9.00 -1.38
CA LEU A 57 9.31 9.18 -1.35
C LEU A 57 8.93 10.60 -0.94
N ASP A 58 9.55 11.14 0.12
CA ASP A 58 9.34 12.52 0.56
C ASP A 58 9.62 13.52 -0.56
N ALA A 59 10.76 13.38 -1.22
CA ALA A 59 11.13 14.24 -2.35
C ALA A 59 10.12 14.19 -3.50
N ALA A 60 9.58 12.98 -3.81
CA ALA A 60 8.58 12.81 -4.85
C ALA A 60 7.22 13.42 -4.45
N ILE A 61 6.80 13.26 -3.18
CA ILE A 61 5.58 13.88 -2.64
C ILE A 61 5.69 15.40 -2.75
N VAL A 62 6.80 15.99 -2.26
CA VAL A 62 7.02 17.45 -2.32
C VAL A 62 6.96 17.96 -3.75
N LYS A 63 7.65 17.30 -4.68
CA LYS A 63 7.66 17.64 -6.10
C LYS A 63 6.27 17.65 -6.72
N SER A 64 5.49 16.58 -6.52
CA SER A 64 4.14 16.45 -7.09
C SER A 64 3.15 17.45 -6.49
N LEU A 65 3.20 17.66 -5.17
CA LEU A 65 2.35 18.65 -4.51
C LEU A 65 2.69 20.09 -4.94
N ALA A 66 3.98 20.41 -5.17
CA ALA A 66 4.39 21.70 -5.70
C ALA A 66 3.90 21.92 -7.15
N ALA A 67 3.71 20.87 -7.93
CA ALA A 67 3.09 20.93 -9.25
C ALA A 67 1.55 21.11 -9.19
N GLY A 68 0.94 21.06 -7.99
CA GLY A 68 -0.50 21.20 -7.79
C GLY A 68 -1.26 19.87 -7.79
N ASP A 69 -0.57 18.73 -7.90
CA ASP A 69 -1.18 17.41 -7.97
C ASP A 69 -1.85 17.01 -6.65
N THR A 70 -2.77 16.05 -6.75
CA THR A 70 -3.24 15.24 -5.62
C THR A 70 -2.51 13.90 -5.68
N VAL A 71 -1.88 13.52 -4.58
CA VAL A 71 -0.96 12.38 -4.51
C VAL A 71 -1.61 11.19 -3.79
N THR A 72 -1.54 10.02 -4.39
CA THR A 72 -1.82 8.74 -3.73
C THR A 72 -0.55 7.91 -3.69
N VAL A 73 -0.05 7.65 -2.49
CA VAL A 73 1.13 6.82 -2.26
C VAL A 73 0.71 5.38 -2.05
N VAL A 74 1.31 4.44 -2.78
CA VAL A 74 1.00 3.01 -2.66
C VAL A 74 2.25 2.23 -2.28
N GLY A 75 2.23 1.59 -1.11
CA GLY A 75 3.29 0.70 -0.63
C GLY A 75 2.87 -0.76 -0.63
N LEU A 76 3.70 -1.63 -1.20
CA LEU A 76 3.45 -3.07 -1.35
C LEU A 76 4.47 -3.85 -0.51
N SER A 77 4.02 -4.77 0.38
CA SER A 77 4.93 -5.60 1.17
C SER A 77 5.94 -4.73 1.94
N ALA A 78 7.24 -4.95 1.81
CA ALA A 78 8.24 -4.10 2.44
C ALA A 78 8.19 -2.63 1.96
N GLY A 79 7.60 -2.32 0.82
CA GLY A 79 7.30 -0.95 0.41
C GLY A 79 6.23 -0.28 1.29
N ALA A 80 5.38 -1.05 1.97
CA ALA A 80 4.46 -0.51 2.98
C ALA A 80 5.21 0.05 4.19
N LEU A 81 6.34 -0.56 4.57
CA LEU A 81 7.21 -0.06 5.64
C LEU A 81 7.84 1.30 5.29
N VAL A 82 8.14 1.51 4.00
CA VAL A 82 8.60 2.83 3.50
C VAL A 82 7.49 3.87 3.67
N VAL A 83 6.26 3.51 3.31
CA VAL A 83 5.09 4.39 3.47
C VAL A 83 4.80 4.69 4.93
N ASP A 84 4.86 3.71 5.81
CA ASP A 84 4.65 3.90 7.25
C ASP A 84 5.72 4.82 7.88
N GLU A 85 6.98 4.70 7.43
CA GLU A 85 8.04 5.60 7.87
C GLU A 85 7.80 7.02 7.39
N GLU A 86 7.33 7.19 6.16
CA GLU A 86 6.98 8.51 5.63
C GLU A 86 5.80 9.14 6.37
N ILE A 87 4.72 8.39 6.61
CA ILE A 87 3.59 8.87 7.42
C ILE A 87 4.08 9.33 8.81
N ARG A 88 5.01 8.60 9.42
CA ARG A 88 5.60 8.94 10.73
C ARG A 88 6.38 10.26 10.68
N ARG A 89 7.15 10.48 9.62
CA ARG A 89 7.91 11.72 9.40
C ARG A 89 6.98 12.92 9.23
N LEU A 90 5.97 12.77 8.37
CA LEU A 90 4.96 13.79 8.13
C LEU A 90 4.14 14.13 9.38
N ASP A 91 3.85 13.13 10.21
CA ASP A 91 3.12 13.32 11.48
C ASP A 91 3.97 14.06 12.53
N ALA A 92 5.28 13.85 12.54
CA ALA A 92 6.22 14.50 13.44
C ALA A 92 6.69 15.88 12.95
N ALA A 93 6.48 16.21 11.68
CA ALA A 93 6.94 17.46 11.09
C ALA A 93 6.15 18.68 11.63
N PRO A 94 6.80 19.82 11.90
CA PRO A 94 6.11 21.05 12.32
C PRO A 94 5.10 21.55 11.28
N THR A 95 5.41 21.33 10.01
CA THR A 95 4.52 21.60 8.87
C THR A 95 4.44 20.36 7.99
N SER A 96 3.26 19.99 7.58
CA SER A 96 3.05 18.82 6.73
C SER A 96 1.91 19.08 5.73
N PRO A 97 1.91 18.44 4.55
CA PRO A 97 0.95 18.67 3.49
C PRO A 97 -0.51 18.59 3.94
N ASP A 98 -1.40 19.27 3.20
CA ASP A 98 -2.83 19.18 3.43
C ASP A 98 -3.32 17.74 3.21
N LYS A 99 -4.12 17.23 4.15
CA LYS A 99 -4.67 15.86 4.09
C LYS A 99 -5.60 15.63 2.90
N SER A 100 -6.18 16.67 2.33
CA SER A 100 -7.02 16.57 1.13
C SER A 100 -6.22 16.30 -0.14
N LYS A 101 -4.92 16.57 -0.11
CA LYS A 101 -4.00 16.40 -1.25
C LYS A 101 -3.17 15.12 -1.19
N LEU A 102 -3.19 14.39 -0.06
CA LEU A 102 -2.29 13.26 0.14
C LEU A 102 -3.03 12.09 0.82
N THR A 103 -3.04 10.95 0.15
CA THR A 103 -3.65 9.70 0.64
C THR A 103 -2.64 8.57 0.57
N PHE A 104 -2.68 7.66 1.53
CA PHE A 104 -1.79 6.51 1.60
C PHE A 104 -2.55 5.20 1.43
N VAL A 105 -1.89 4.23 0.80
CA VAL A 105 -2.36 2.85 0.62
C VAL A 105 -1.23 1.91 0.97
N VAL A 106 -1.41 1.08 1.98
CA VAL A 106 -0.46 0.05 2.39
C VAL A 106 -1.06 -1.33 2.14
N ILE A 107 -0.33 -2.16 1.41
CA ILE A 107 -0.81 -3.47 0.99
C ILE A 107 0.16 -4.53 1.48
N ALA A 108 -0.36 -5.54 2.18
CA ALA A 108 0.41 -6.62 2.77
C ALA A 108 1.52 -6.11 3.71
N ASP A 109 1.17 -5.17 4.57
CA ASP A 109 2.06 -4.48 5.50
C ASP A 109 2.35 -5.36 6.73
N SER A 110 3.59 -5.79 6.86
CA SER A 110 4.04 -6.66 7.95
C SER A 110 4.10 -5.96 9.32
N SER A 111 4.15 -4.63 9.38
CA SER A 111 4.19 -3.88 10.64
C SER A 111 2.86 -3.96 11.41
N ARG A 112 1.77 -4.30 10.72
CA ARG A 112 0.42 -4.40 11.28
C ARG A 112 0.09 -5.76 11.88
N SER A 113 0.90 -6.78 11.62
CA SER A 113 0.77 -8.07 12.28
C SER A 113 1.12 -7.95 13.76
N ASN A 114 0.28 -8.50 14.65
CA ASN A 114 0.57 -8.55 16.08
C ASN A 114 1.88 -9.28 16.41
N PHE A 115 2.25 -10.26 15.58
CA PHE A 115 3.53 -10.97 15.70
C PHE A 115 4.73 -10.03 15.58
N ASN A 116 4.66 -8.99 14.75
CA ASN A 116 5.74 -8.04 14.53
C ASN A 116 5.66 -6.79 15.43
N LYS A 117 4.59 -6.63 16.19
CA LYS A 117 4.36 -5.42 16.98
C LYS A 117 5.54 -5.11 17.91
N ASN A 118 6.23 -4.00 17.65
CA ASN A 118 7.42 -3.55 18.40
C ASN A 118 8.59 -4.56 18.46
N ARG A 119 8.63 -5.52 17.54
CA ARG A 119 9.70 -6.52 17.48
C ARG A 119 10.91 -5.98 16.72
N TYR A 120 12.10 -6.20 17.26
CA TYR A 120 13.34 -6.06 16.51
C TYR A 120 13.70 -7.39 15.82
N ASP A 121 13.93 -7.35 14.53
CA ASP A 121 14.41 -8.48 13.74
C ASP A 121 15.91 -8.30 13.45
N ALA A 122 16.74 -8.97 14.25
CA ALA A 122 18.19 -8.88 14.13
C ALA A 122 18.72 -9.47 12.83
N THR A 123 18.01 -10.43 12.22
CA THR A 123 18.43 -11.07 10.99
C THR A 123 18.47 -10.07 9.81
N ILE A 124 17.49 -9.21 9.74
CA ILE A 124 17.36 -8.23 8.63
C ILE A 124 17.66 -6.79 9.09
N GLY A 125 17.98 -6.62 10.38
CA GLY A 125 18.32 -5.33 10.99
C GLY A 125 17.16 -4.33 10.91
N TYR A 126 15.95 -4.72 11.38
CA TYR A 126 14.77 -3.87 11.32
C TYR A 126 13.97 -3.87 12.60
N GLN A 127 13.64 -2.67 13.11
CA GLN A 127 12.71 -2.47 14.21
C GLN A 127 11.31 -2.25 13.65
N TYR A 128 10.44 -3.24 13.77
CA TYR A 128 9.03 -3.06 13.49
C TYR A 128 8.42 -2.11 14.52
N ARG A 129 7.72 -1.09 14.03
CA ARG A 129 7.00 -0.12 14.85
C ARG A 129 5.52 -0.15 14.51
N VAL A 130 4.69 0.04 15.52
CA VAL A 130 3.25 0.22 15.27
C VAL A 130 3.04 1.44 14.37
N PRO A 131 2.28 1.33 13.28
CA PRO A 131 1.95 2.48 12.43
C PRO A 131 1.31 3.60 13.24
N VAL A 132 1.72 4.84 12.97
CA VAL A 132 1.22 6.00 13.72
C VAL A 132 -0.18 6.41 13.25
N GLU A 133 -0.96 6.94 14.18
CA GLU A 133 -2.17 7.66 13.87
C GLU A 133 -1.81 9.09 13.41
N SER A 134 -2.11 9.40 12.17
CA SER A 134 -1.83 10.70 11.54
C SER A 134 -3.12 11.36 11.07
N LYS A 135 -3.05 12.61 10.63
CA LYS A 135 -4.19 13.31 10.02
C LYS A 135 -4.60 12.74 8.64
N TYR A 136 -3.74 11.94 8.01
CA TYR A 136 -3.96 11.43 6.66
C TYR A 136 -4.89 10.22 6.61
N ASN A 137 -5.58 10.07 5.48
CA ASN A 137 -6.37 8.89 5.20
C ASN A 137 -5.45 7.75 4.74
N VAL A 138 -5.67 6.55 5.28
CA VAL A 138 -4.90 5.36 4.97
C VAL A 138 -5.83 4.21 4.59
N LYS A 139 -5.62 3.61 3.41
CA LYS A 139 -6.22 2.32 3.06
C LYS A 139 -5.22 1.22 3.40
N VAL A 140 -5.68 0.23 4.17
CA VAL A 140 -4.89 -0.94 4.56
C VAL A 140 -5.50 -2.16 3.89
N VAL A 141 -4.73 -2.88 3.09
CA VAL A 141 -5.19 -4.08 2.39
C VAL A 141 -4.36 -5.28 2.83
N THR A 142 -5.03 -6.28 3.39
CA THR A 142 -4.37 -7.45 3.97
C THR A 142 -5.01 -8.72 3.40
N GLY A 143 -4.23 -9.64 2.89
CA GLY A 143 -4.70 -10.97 2.49
C GLY A 143 -4.98 -11.83 3.73
N GLN A 144 -6.15 -12.45 3.82
CA GLN A 144 -6.46 -13.39 4.89
C GLN A 144 -5.48 -14.56 4.88
N TYR A 145 -4.79 -14.81 5.99
CA TYR A 145 -3.74 -15.81 6.18
C TYR A 145 -2.40 -15.51 5.46
N ASP A 146 -2.19 -14.28 5.00
CA ASP A 146 -0.86 -13.86 4.53
C ASP A 146 0.13 -13.91 5.70
N GLY A 147 1.12 -14.78 5.62
CA GLY A 147 2.09 -14.99 6.71
C GLY A 147 2.96 -13.78 7.03
N TYR A 148 3.03 -12.78 6.15
CA TYR A 148 3.73 -11.53 6.44
C TYR A 148 2.84 -10.49 7.13
N ALA A 149 1.59 -10.35 6.69
CA ALA A 149 0.70 -9.26 7.12
C ALA A 149 -0.46 -9.72 8.01
N ASP A 150 -0.80 -11.00 7.99
CA ASP A 150 -1.89 -11.63 8.75
C ASP A 150 -1.40 -12.93 9.40
N PHE A 151 -0.40 -12.82 10.28
CA PHE A 151 0.10 -13.96 11.05
C PHE A 151 -0.83 -14.24 12.24
N PRO A 152 -0.99 -15.52 12.69
CA PRO A 152 -1.83 -15.85 13.83
C PRO A 152 -1.46 -15.09 15.10
N ASP A 153 -2.46 -14.63 15.84
CA ASP A 153 -2.29 -13.88 17.10
C ASP A 153 -2.00 -14.80 18.30
N ARG A 154 -2.41 -16.08 18.19
CA ARG A 154 -2.25 -17.08 19.25
C ARG A 154 -1.43 -18.28 18.79
N PRO A 155 -0.68 -18.92 19.68
CA PRO A 155 0.06 -20.14 19.36
C PRO A 155 -0.91 -21.25 18.90
N ASN A 156 -0.80 -21.65 17.65
CA ASN A 156 -1.55 -22.75 17.05
C ASN A 156 -0.73 -23.30 15.88
N PRO A 157 -0.15 -24.52 15.99
CA PRO A 157 0.74 -25.06 14.96
C PRO A 157 0.10 -25.15 13.58
N THR A 158 -1.19 -25.50 13.51
CA THR A 158 -1.93 -25.59 12.24
C THR A 158 -2.10 -24.20 11.60
N ALA A 159 -2.45 -23.18 12.40
CA ALA A 159 -2.58 -21.82 11.92
C ALA A 159 -1.24 -21.22 11.49
N ILE A 160 -0.18 -21.48 12.24
CA ILE A 160 1.19 -21.04 11.91
C ILE A 160 1.63 -21.67 10.59
N THR A 161 1.47 -22.97 10.41
CA THR A 161 1.82 -23.65 9.15
C THR A 161 0.98 -23.10 7.99
N ASN A 162 -0.31 -22.88 8.20
CA ASN A 162 -1.18 -22.26 7.19
C ASN A 162 -0.71 -20.86 6.78
N ALA A 163 -0.28 -20.02 7.75
CA ALA A 163 0.22 -18.68 7.49
C ALA A 163 1.57 -18.70 6.75
N ILE A 164 2.49 -19.60 7.11
CA ILE A 164 3.78 -19.77 6.41
C ILE A 164 3.55 -20.11 4.94
N ILE A 165 2.60 -21.00 4.64
CA ILE A 165 2.20 -21.30 3.26
C ILE A 165 1.50 -20.09 2.63
N GLY A 166 0.67 -19.38 3.40
CA GLY A 166 -0.01 -18.16 2.99
C GLY A 166 0.94 -17.05 2.54
N ALA A 167 2.11 -16.95 3.15
CA ALA A 167 3.16 -16.03 2.70
C ALA A 167 3.59 -16.26 1.24
N GLN A 168 3.40 -17.47 0.73
CA GLN A 168 3.76 -17.83 -0.65
C GLN A 168 2.57 -17.73 -1.61
N VAL A 169 1.37 -18.16 -1.17
CA VAL A 169 0.22 -18.34 -2.08
C VAL A 169 -0.85 -17.25 -1.94
N VAL A 170 -0.79 -16.40 -0.89
CA VAL A 170 -1.77 -15.32 -0.64
C VAL A 170 -1.14 -13.93 -0.82
N HIS A 171 0.12 -13.75 -0.45
CA HIS A 171 0.79 -12.47 -0.38
C HIS A 171 0.67 -11.65 -1.68
N ILE A 172 1.13 -12.19 -2.80
CA ILE A 172 1.06 -11.50 -4.10
C ILE A 172 -0.38 -11.42 -4.64
N PRO A 173 -1.20 -12.52 -4.65
CA PRO A 173 -2.58 -12.42 -5.10
C PRO A 173 -3.41 -11.36 -4.38
N SER A 174 -3.21 -11.15 -3.08
CA SER A 174 -3.95 -10.12 -2.32
C SER A 174 -3.66 -8.69 -2.78
N MET A 175 -2.46 -8.44 -3.32
CA MET A 175 -2.07 -7.13 -3.85
C MET A 175 -2.81 -6.79 -5.17
N LEU A 176 -3.26 -7.81 -5.88
CA LEU A 176 -3.95 -7.68 -7.16
C LEU A 176 -5.48 -7.76 -7.03
N ALA A 177 -5.99 -8.10 -5.84
CA ALA A 177 -7.41 -8.26 -5.61
C ALA A 177 -8.17 -6.91 -5.74
N PRO A 178 -9.28 -6.84 -6.51
CA PRO A 178 -10.07 -5.64 -6.59
C PRO A 178 -10.78 -5.36 -5.25
N LEU A 179 -10.68 -4.13 -4.76
CA LEU A 179 -11.30 -3.76 -3.47
C LEU A 179 -12.82 -3.87 -3.49
N SER A 180 -13.44 -3.71 -4.66
CA SER A 180 -14.89 -3.90 -4.87
C SER A 180 -15.36 -5.34 -4.65
N ALA A 181 -14.45 -6.32 -4.72
CA ALA A 181 -14.76 -7.73 -4.45
C ALA A 181 -14.60 -8.12 -2.97
N VAL A 182 -14.14 -7.20 -2.11
CA VAL A 182 -14.02 -7.46 -0.66
C VAL A 182 -15.39 -7.32 -0.02
N PRO A 183 -15.91 -8.36 0.66
CA PRO A 183 -17.21 -8.31 1.34
C PRO A 183 -17.25 -7.18 2.38
N ALA A 184 -18.40 -6.52 2.54
CA ALA A 184 -18.57 -5.44 3.52
C ALA A 184 -18.19 -5.86 4.96
N ALA A 185 -18.48 -7.11 5.34
CA ALA A 185 -18.10 -7.66 6.65
C ALA A 185 -16.56 -7.73 6.87
N ASN A 186 -15.78 -7.66 5.80
CA ASN A 186 -14.32 -7.67 5.83
C ASN A 186 -13.72 -6.26 5.69
N ILE A 187 -14.53 -5.22 5.76
CA ILE A 187 -14.11 -3.83 5.67
C ILE A 187 -14.39 -3.17 7.01
N THR A 188 -13.37 -2.54 7.58
CA THR A 188 -13.52 -1.74 8.79
C THR A 188 -13.04 -0.31 8.54
N VAL A 189 -13.75 0.67 9.09
CA VAL A 189 -13.40 2.09 8.98
C VAL A 189 -13.24 2.65 10.38
N ARG A 190 -12.14 3.33 10.62
CA ARG A 190 -11.85 3.97 11.91
C ARG A 190 -11.30 5.37 11.69
N THR A 191 -11.90 6.35 12.36
CA THR A 191 -11.36 7.71 12.44
C THR A 191 -10.54 7.83 13.72
N ASN A 192 -9.32 8.33 13.62
CA ASN A 192 -8.44 8.57 14.77
C ASN A 192 -8.62 9.99 15.33
N PRO A 193 -8.09 10.31 16.54
CA PRO A 193 -8.22 11.63 17.16
C PRO A 193 -7.63 12.79 16.34
N LYS A 194 -6.72 12.53 15.41
CA LYS A 194 -6.14 13.54 14.49
C LYS A 194 -6.99 13.76 13.23
N GLY A 195 -8.14 13.08 13.13
CA GLY A 195 -9.09 13.20 12.02
C GLY A 195 -8.68 12.45 10.75
N GLY A 196 -7.69 11.58 10.84
CA GLY A 196 -7.34 10.65 9.76
C GLY A 196 -8.26 9.43 9.77
N VAL A 197 -8.64 8.97 8.58
CA VAL A 197 -9.52 7.79 8.40
C VAL A 197 -8.70 6.61 7.92
N THR A 198 -8.70 5.52 8.69
CA THR A 198 -8.15 4.24 8.26
C THR A 198 -9.27 3.33 7.78
N THR A 199 -9.22 2.91 6.51
CA THR A 199 -10.12 1.90 5.95
C THR A 199 -9.33 0.63 5.73
N SER A 200 -9.65 -0.43 6.47
CA SER A 200 -8.97 -1.73 6.40
C SER A 200 -9.81 -2.72 5.61
N TYR A 201 -9.19 -3.39 4.66
CA TYR A 201 -9.77 -4.42 3.80
C TYR A 201 -9.08 -5.75 4.08
N LEU A 202 -9.81 -6.75 4.56
CA LEU A 202 -9.32 -8.12 4.67
C LEU A 202 -9.77 -8.90 3.42
N VAL A 203 -8.86 -9.09 2.48
CA VAL A 203 -9.12 -9.83 1.24
C VAL A 203 -9.31 -11.31 1.58
N PRO A 204 -10.49 -11.90 1.35
CA PRO A 204 -10.77 -13.26 1.78
C PRO A 204 -10.00 -14.31 0.97
N THR A 205 -9.50 -15.34 1.64
CA THR A 205 -8.87 -16.50 1.02
C THR A 205 -9.86 -17.67 0.99
N LYS A 206 -10.42 -17.97 -0.18
CA LYS A 206 -11.45 -19.00 -0.37
C LYS A 206 -10.94 -20.38 0.01
N THR A 207 -9.79 -20.77 -0.53
CA THR A 207 -9.14 -22.05 -0.22
C THR A 207 -8.03 -21.81 0.80
N LEU A 208 -8.01 -22.57 1.90
CA LEU A 208 -6.93 -22.47 2.88
C LEU A 208 -5.57 -22.70 2.22
N PRO A 209 -4.53 -21.91 2.54
CA PRO A 209 -3.16 -22.19 2.07
C PRO A 209 -2.70 -23.62 2.24
N LEU A 210 -2.98 -24.26 3.37
CA LEU A 210 -2.73 -25.69 3.62
C LEU A 210 -3.38 -26.60 2.57
N VAL A 211 -4.63 -26.31 2.21
CA VAL A 211 -5.39 -27.08 1.21
C VAL A 211 -4.88 -26.79 -0.20
N THR A 212 -4.46 -25.56 -0.47
CA THR A 212 -3.83 -25.20 -1.75
C THR A 212 -2.54 -26.01 -1.97
N LEU A 213 -1.72 -26.15 -0.92
CA LEU A 213 -0.48 -26.93 -1.00
C LEU A 213 -0.76 -28.45 -1.02
N ASN A 214 -1.78 -28.91 -0.29
CA ASN A 214 -2.16 -30.32 -0.23
C ASN A 214 -3.67 -30.52 -0.46
N PRO A 215 -4.12 -30.68 -1.72
CA PRO A 215 -5.53 -30.85 -2.07
C PRO A 215 -6.23 -32.06 -1.41
N LYS A 216 -5.48 -33.05 -0.93
CA LYS A 216 -6.06 -34.20 -0.18
C LYS A 216 -6.71 -33.77 1.13
N LEU A 217 -6.40 -32.59 1.64
CA LEU A 217 -7.02 -32.00 2.83
C LEU A 217 -8.38 -31.34 2.55
N ALA A 218 -8.87 -31.32 1.31
CA ALA A 218 -10.10 -30.62 0.92
C ALA A 218 -11.33 -31.10 1.71
N SER A 219 -11.45 -32.40 2.01
CA SER A 219 -12.54 -32.97 2.83
C SER A 219 -12.49 -32.48 4.28
N GLN A 220 -11.33 -32.02 4.77
CA GLN A 220 -11.14 -31.55 6.14
C GLN A 220 -11.15 -30.00 6.20
N ALA A 221 -11.31 -29.31 5.07
CA ALA A 221 -11.14 -27.85 4.95
C ALA A 221 -11.98 -27.06 5.96
N ALA A 222 -13.23 -27.48 6.23
CA ALA A 222 -14.11 -26.80 7.19
C ALA A 222 -13.59 -26.91 8.64
N ALA A 223 -13.15 -28.10 9.05
CA ALA A 223 -12.59 -28.33 10.38
C ALA A 223 -11.26 -27.62 10.55
N LEU A 224 -10.39 -27.67 9.54
CA LEU A 224 -9.13 -26.95 9.52
C LEU A 224 -9.35 -25.43 9.62
N ARG A 225 -10.32 -24.87 8.88
CA ARG A 225 -10.66 -23.46 8.94
C ARG A 225 -11.07 -23.04 10.35
N LYS A 226 -11.95 -23.79 10.99
CA LYS A 226 -12.36 -23.52 12.38
C LYS A 226 -11.16 -23.50 13.33
N THR A 227 -10.25 -24.48 13.22
CA THR A 227 -9.04 -24.58 14.02
C THR A 227 -8.09 -23.40 13.74
N ILE A 228 -7.88 -23.06 12.48
CA ILE A 228 -7.01 -21.97 12.08
C ILE A 228 -7.59 -20.62 12.54
N ASP A 229 -8.88 -20.38 12.28
CA ASP A 229 -9.56 -19.12 12.60
C ASP A 229 -9.56 -18.81 14.09
N SER A 230 -9.59 -19.84 14.97
CA SER A 230 -9.51 -19.66 16.42
C SER A 230 -8.19 -19.02 16.90
N ALA A 231 -7.16 -19.03 16.06
CA ALA A 231 -5.89 -18.41 16.37
C ALA A 231 -5.84 -16.90 16.04
N TYR A 232 -6.88 -16.33 15.44
CA TYR A 232 -6.96 -14.92 15.05
C TYR A 232 -7.97 -14.15 15.91
N ILE A 233 -7.50 -13.12 16.61
CA ILE A 233 -8.32 -12.28 17.50
C ILE A 233 -9.46 -11.59 16.74
N ARG A 234 -9.28 -11.28 15.46
CA ARG A 234 -10.33 -10.68 14.61
C ARG A 234 -11.61 -11.53 14.54
N ASN A 235 -11.52 -12.83 14.80
CA ASN A 235 -12.65 -13.77 14.77
C ASN A 235 -13.30 -13.94 16.15
N ASP A 236 -12.82 -13.28 17.19
CA ASP A 236 -13.42 -13.34 18.52
C ASP A 236 -14.78 -12.63 18.54
N PRO A 237 -15.78 -13.15 19.23
CA PRO A 237 -17.11 -12.56 19.30
C PRO A 237 -17.11 -11.10 19.75
N LYS A 238 -16.25 -10.72 20.70
CA LYS A 238 -16.12 -9.33 21.17
C LYS A 238 -15.57 -8.41 20.10
N THR A 239 -14.59 -8.86 19.31
CA THR A 239 -13.99 -8.08 18.22
C THR A 239 -14.98 -7.90 17.09
N ILE A 240 -15.73 -8.94 16.73
CA ILE A 240 -16.79 -8.89 15.72
C ILE A 240 -17.90 -7.93 16.15
N ALA A 241 -18.36 -7.98 17.40
CA ALA A 241 -19.38 -7.09 17.92
C ALA A 241 -18.94 -5.62 17.89
N ALA A 242 -17.69 -5.33 18.27
CA ALA A 242 -17.13 -3.96 18.21
C ALA A 242 -17.05 -3.42 16.78
N ALA A 243 -16.63 -4.25 15.82
CA ALA A 243 -16.59 -3.89 14.40
C ALA A 243 -17.98 -3.60 13.83
N THR A 244 -18.98 -4.42 14.20
CA THR A 244 -20.39 -4.24 13.78
C THR A 244 -20.99 -2.96 14.36
N THR A 245 -20.67 -2.59 15.58
CA THR A 245 -21.14 -1.35 16.21
C THR A 245 -20.59 -0.11 15.50
N VAL A 246 -19.33 -0.13 15.11
CA VAL A 246 -18.71 0.96 14.35
C VAL A 246 -19.32 1.10 12.95
N ALA A 247 -19.58 -0.02 12.27
CA ALA A 247 -20.21 -0.04 10.95
C ALA A 247 -21.68 0.46 10.98
N GLY A 248 -22.42 0.16 12.07
CA GLY A 248 -23.83 0.57 12.25
C GLY A 248 -24.00 2.05 12.59
N SER A 249 -22.96 2.75 13.02
CA SER A 249 -22.97 4.18 13.35
C SER A 249 -22.48 5.08 12.20
N GLN A 250 -22.13 4.51 11.04
CA GLN A 250 -21.71 5.30 9.88
C GLN A 250 -22.89 5.70 9.00
N PRO A 251 -22.97 6.98 8.56
CA PRO A 251 -23.89 7.34 7.50
C PRO A 251 -23.52 6.53 6.25
N SER A 252 -24.51 5.96 5.59
CA SER A 252 -24.38 5.28 4.31
C SER A 252 -23.50 6.11 3.39
N LEU A 253 -22.31 5.58 3.05
CA LEU A 253 -21.49 6.16 2.00
C LEU A 253 -22.24 5.95 0.68
N ALA A 254 -23.07 6.92 0.33
CA ALA A 254 -23.50 7.08 -1.05
C ALA A 254 -22.25 7.11 -1.92
N PRO A 255 -22.23 6.46 -3.10
CA PRO A 255 -21.14 6.59 -4.04
C PRO A 255 -20.89 8.09 -4.25
N ALA A 256 -19.63 8.51 -4.13
CA ALA A 256 -19.25 9.89 -4.38
C ALA A 256 -19.85 10.29 -5.74
N PRO A 257 -20.56 11.43 -5.83
CA PRO A 257 -21.07 11.87 -7.13
C PRO A 257 -19.89 11.98 -8.08
N ALA A 258 -20.04 11.40 -9.27
CA ALA A 258 -19.09 11.57 -10.34
C ALA A 258 -18.90 13.08 -10.54
N GLU A 259 -17.71 13.59 -10.27
CA GLU A 259 -17.36 14.97 -10.52
C GLU A 259 -17.57 15.22 -12.02
N VAL A 260 -18.59 15.98 -12.35
CA VAL A 260 -18.84 16.46 -13.73
C VAL A 260 -17.74 17.46 -14.01
N VAL A 261 -16.66 16.99 -14.62
CA VAL A 261 -15.59 17.86 -15.14
C VAL A 261 -16.19 18.57 -16.37
N THR A 262 -16.62 19.80 -16.20
CA THR A 262 -16.89 20.70 -17.31
C THR A 262 -15.59 20.95 -18.07
N PRO A 263 -15.52 20.70 -19.40
CA PRO A 263 -14.31 20.92 -20.16
C PRO A 263 -14.00 22.42 -20.19
N VAL A 264 -12.91 22.83 -19.57
CA VAL A 264 -12.33 24.17 -19.76
C VAL A 264 -11.81 24.20 -21.19
N ARG A 265 -12.49 24.99 -22.03
CA ARG A 265 -12.12 25.24 -23.42
C ARG A 265 -10.79 25.98 -23.44
N ALA A 266 -9.71 25.29 -23.77
CA ALA A 266 -8.41 25.89 -24.01
C ALA A 266 -8.50 26.82 -25.22
N THR A 267 -8.39 28.13 -25.00
CA THR A 267 -8.17 29.10 -26.05
C THR A 267 -6.70 29.03 -26.46
N VAL A 268 -6.45 28.47 -27.63
CA VAL A 268 -5.15 28.48 -28.29
C VAL A 268 -4.85 29.91 -28.74
N PRO A 269 -3.72 30.52 -28.35
CA PRO A 269 -3.31 31.80 -28.95
C PRO A 269 -2.85 31.54 -30.40
N ARG A 270 -3.49 32.24 -31.33
CA ARG A 270 -3.16 32.23 -32.76
C ARG A 270 -1.78 32.87 -32.96
N ALA A 271 -0.81 32.08 -33.42
CA ALA A 271 0.53 32.55 -33.78
C ALA A 271 0.44 33.54 -34.92
N GLY A 272 0.85 34.77 -34.65
CA GLY A 272 1.05 35.82 -35.64
C GLY A 272 2.33 35.53 -36.43
N ALA A 273 2.21 35.60 -37.76
CA ALA A 273 3.30 35.47 -38.68
C ALA A 273 4.31 36.63 -38.53
N ALA A 274 5.57 36.29 -38.28
CA ALA A 274 6.67 37.21 -38.47
C ALA A 274 7.60 36.71 -39.57
N LYS A 275 7.78 37.59 -40.52
CA LYS A 275 8.39 37.49 -41.83
C LYS A 275 9.92 37.30 -41.74
N ALA A 276 10.46 36.53 -42.66
CA ALA A 276 11.90 36.32 -42.90
C ALA A 276 12.66 37.60 -43.14
N ALA A 277 13.89 37.66 -42.61
CA ALA A 277 14.97 38.48 -43.19
C ALA A 277 16.26 37.64 -43.17
N ALA A 278 16.68 37.25 -44.36
CA ALA A 278 17.98 36.69 -44.65
C ALA A 278 19.01 37.81 -44.73
N ALA A 279 20.18 37.65 -44.19
CA ALA A 279 21.40 38.29 -44.65
C ALA A 279 22.62 37.45 -44.32
N ALA A 280 23.29 37.09 -45.37
CA ALA A 280 24.57 36.42 -45.46
C ALA A 280 25.75 37.28 -44.98
N ARG A 281 26.84 36.57 -44.62
CA ARG A 281 28.27 36.82 -44.99
C ARG A 281 29.14 36.09 -43.99
N SER A 282 29.84 35.11 -44.40
CA SER A 282 31.12 34.98 -45.10
C SER A 282 32.33 35.06 -44.18
N SER A 283 33.03 33.93 -44.12
CA SER A 283 34.47 33.69 -44.24
C SER A 283 35.47 34.36 -43.28
N SER A 284 36.32 33.53 -42.70
CA SER A 284 37.79 33.49 -42.89
C SER A 284 38.41 32.82 -41.67
N SER A 285 39.02 31.57 -41.79
CA SER A 285 40.39 31.32 -42.19
C SER A 285 41.43 31.58 -41.11
N ALA A 286 42.07 30.49 -40.69
CA ALA A 286 43.51 30.31 -40.41
C ALA A 286 44.12 30.91 -39.12
N ARG A 287 44.49 30.10 -38.18
CA ARG A 287 45.84 29.47 -38.00
C ARG A 287 45.81 28.47 -36.86
#